data_74db1a78fe88cc327ff484cc7d695471
#
_entry.id   74db1a78fe88cc327ff484cc7d695471
#
_cell.length_a   1.000
_cell.length_b   1.000
_cell.length_c   1.000
_cell.angle_alpha   90.00
_cell.angle_beta   90.00
_cell.angle_gamma   90.00
#
_symmetry.space_group_name_H-M   'P 1'
#
loop_
_entity.id
_entity.type
_entity.pdbx_description
1 polymer ?
#
loop_
_entity_poly.entity_id
_entity_poly.type
_entity_poly.pdbx_seq_one_letter_code
_entity_poly.pdbx_strand_id
1 'polypeptide(L)'
;GHQVSHIPLINIEKVNYEEIKFSEYGGIIFTSANAVKYLDQNNIDKNIKCFCVGNLTEKKARSSGFQNTIAAEGNVSNLKELILQTYETKSKKLLYVSGEIISVDLDQQLMKEGYGIKRVINYRVKHNQKFNESFVKDLKLNMPDMVYIYSQNSAQSFLSFVKNHQFECLWMNTKLSCIGEKTSSRLNEIKWKKIF
;
A
#
# COMPACT_ATOMS: atom_id res chain seq x y z
N GLY A 1 -25.69 -17.12 -7.32
CA GLY A 1 -24.68 -16.06 -7.22
C GLY A 1 -24.00 -16.06 -5.87
N HIS A 2 -22.86 -15.39 -5.73
CA HIS A 2 -22.16 -15.25 -4.43
C HIS A 2 -22.65 -13.98 -3.73
N GLN A 3 -22.84 -14.07 -2.42
CA GLN A 3 -23.05 -12.92 -1.58
C GLN A 3 -21.68 -12.43 -1.07
N VAL A 4 -21.38 -11.15 -1.23
CA VAL A 4 -20.10 -10.57 -0.84
C VAL A 4 -20.33 -9.50 0.21
N SER A 5 -19.60 -9.59 1.33
CA SER A 5 -19.56 -8.58 2.39
C SER A 5 -18.17 -8.01 2.50
N HIS A 6 -18.06 -6.71 2.81
CA HIS A 6 -16.80 -6.03 3.02
C HIS A 6 -16.60 -5.66 4.48
N ILE A 7 -15.43 -6.03 5.04
CA ILE A 7 -15.04 -5.62 6.40
C ILE A 7 -13.94 -4.56 6.27
N PRO A 8 -14.20 -3.31 6.65
CA PRO A 8 -13.20 -2.24 6.57
C PRO A 8 -12.19 -2.37 7.73
N LEU A 9 -11.20 -3.25 7.54
CA LEU A 9 -10.17 -3.54 8.56
C LEU A 9 -9.10 -2.45 8.67
N ILE A 10 -8.95 -1.64 7.62
CA ILE A 10 -7.97 -0.56 7.56
C ILE A 10 -8.60 0.72 7.02
N ASN A 11 -8.14 1.84 7.54
CA ASN A 11 -8.36 3.17 6.98
C ASN A 11 -7.03 3.75 6.53
N ILE A 12 -7.07 4.50 5.43
CA ILE A 12 -5.92 5.27 4.97
C ILE A 12 -6.19 6.74 5.31
N GLU A 13 -5.32 7.31 6.12
CA GLU A 13 -5.43 8.70 6.56
C GLU A 13 -4.33 9.56 5.93
N LYS A 14 -4.68 10.78 5.52
CA LYS A 14 -3.69 11.77 5.12
C LYS A 14 -2.81 12.13 6.32
N VAL A 15 -1.52 12.27 6.08
CA VAL A 15 -0.56 12.84 7.02
C VAL A 15 -0.14 14.20 6.50
N ASN A 16 -0.14 15.21 7.37
CA ASN A 16 0.34 16.54 7.01
C ASN A 16 1.87 16.51 6.87
N TYR A 17 2.37 17.20 5.88
CA TYR A 17 3.79 17.34 5.59
C TYR A 17 4.10 18.80 5.23
N GLU A 18 5.38 19.15 5.29
CA GLU A 18 5.83 20.49 4.94
C GLU A 18 5.61 20.77 3.45
N GLU A 19 5.46 22.05 3.10
CA GLU A 19 5.34 22.48 1.71
C GLU A 19 6.52 21.99 0.88
N ILE A 20 6.21 21.46 -0.30
CA ILE A 20 7.20 20.91 -1.22
C ILE A 20 7.49 21.92 -2.32
N LYS A 21 8.75 22.34 -2.43
CA LYS A 21 9.23 23.12 -3.56
C LYS A 21 9.53 22.18 -4.73
N PHE A 22 8.52 21.88 -5.53
CA PHE A 22 8.62 20.90 -6.63
C PHE A 22 9.71 21.25 -7.67
N SER A 23 10.06 22.51 -7.83
CA SER A 23 11.15 22.96 -8.72
C SER A 23 12.54 22.39 -8.38
N GLU A 24 12.74 21.93 -7.15
CA GLU A 24 13.99 21.28 -6.71
C GLU A 24 14.13 19.85 -7.19
N TYR A 25 13.03 19.23 -7.66
CA TYR A 25 12.99 17.81 -8.02
C TYR A 25 12.88 17.63 -9.53
N GLY A 26 13.57 16.62 -10.06
CA GLY A 26 13.50 16.21 -11.46
C GLY A 26 12.63 14.99 -11.70
N GLY A 27 12.23 14.31 -10.62
CA GLY A 27 11.33 13.16 -10.68
C GLY A 27 10.65 12.89 -9.34
N ILE A 28 9.49 12.23 -9.40
CA ILE A 28 8.70 11.80 -8.25
C ILE A 28 8.58 10.27 -8.26
N ILE A 29 8.72 9.66 -7.09
CA ILE A 29 8.58 8.21 -6.91
C ILE A 29 7.29 7.94 -6.13
N PHE A 30 6.45 7.06 -6.67
CA PHE A 30 5.22 6.57 -6.05
C PHE A 30 5.24 5.04 -5.95
N THR A 31 5.31 4.49 -4.76
CA THR A 31 5.20 3.05 -4.51
C THR A 31 3.78 2.60 -4.19
N SER A 32 2.81 3.53 -4.16
CA SER A 32 1.40 3.28 -3.89
C SER A 32 0.50 4.34 -4.52
N ALA A 33 -0.66 3.93 -5.00
CA ALA A 33 -1.71 4.85 -5.46
C ALA A 33 -2.21 5.79 -4.35
N ASN A 34 -2.07 5.40 -3.07
CA ASN A 34 -2.41 6.28 -1.95
C ASN A 34 -1.45 7.47 -1.85
N ALA A 35 -0.17 7.30 -2.16
CA ALA A 35 0.79 8.39 -2.20
C ALA A 35 0.38 9.45 -3.23
N VAL A 36 -0.08 9.03 -4.40
CA VAL A 36 -0.61 9.94 -5.42
C VAL A 36 -1.88 10.66 -4.94
N LYS A 37 -2.80 9.89 -4.31
CA LYS A 37 -4.10 10.41 -3.83
C LYS A 37 -3.95 11.55 -2.83
N TYR A 38 -3.00 11.43 -1.91
CA TYR A 38 -2.83 12.37 -0.79
C TYR A 38 -1.75 13.41 -1.00
N LEU A 39 -1.08 13.41 -2.17
CA LEU A 39 -0.15 14.47 -2.53
C LEU A 39 -0.94 15.73 -2.89
N ASP A 40 -0.56 16.86 -2.29
CA ASP A 40 -1.01 18.15 -2.78
C ASP A 40 -0.34 18.41 -4.13
N GLN A 41 -1.16 18.58 -5.14
CA GLN A 41 -0.71 18.68 -6.53
C GLN A 41 -0.73 20.12 -7.07
N ASN A 42 -0.95 21.10 -6.19
CA ASN A 42 -0.83 22.50 -6.55
C ASN A 42 0.63 22.81 -6.91
N ASN A 43 0.82 23.58 -7.97
CA ASN A 43 2.14 24.01 -8.44
C ASN A 43 3.10 22.88 -8.87
N ILE A 44 2.60 21.67 -9.18
CA ILE A 44 3.41 20.59 -9.76
C ILE A 44 3.39 20.69 -11.29
N ASP A 45 4.57 20.71 -11.91
CA ASP A 45 4.69 20.49 -13.35
C ASP A 45 4.25 19.04 -13.66
N LYS A 46 3.18 18.92 -14.42
CA LYS A 46 2.61 17.61 -14.77
C LYS A 46 3.47 16.81 -15.78
N ASN A 47 4.48 17.42 -16.34
CA ASN A 47 5.50 16.76 -17.18
C ASN A 47 6.67 16.19 -16.36
N ILE A 48 6.73 16.44 -15.04
CA ILE A 48 7.74 15.84 -14.18
C ILE A 48 7.72 14.30 -14.30
N LYS A 49 8.89 13.69 -14.36
CA LYS A 49 9.02 12.24 -14.50
C LYS A 49 8.50 11.54 -13.25
N CYS A 50 7.53 10.66 -13.40
CA CYS A 50 6.93 9.90 -12.30
C CYS A 50 7.29 8.41 -12.41
N PHE A 51 7.97 7.90 -11.40
CA PHE A 51 8.35 6.49 -11.26
C PHE A 51 7.33 5.78 -10.38
N CYS A 52 6.66 4.77 -10.88
CA CYS A 52 5.56 4.10 -10.19
C CYS A 52 5.85 2.61 -9.97
N VAL A 53 5.44 2.05 -8.84
CA VAL A 53 5.35 0.60 -8.66
C VAL A 53 3.98 0.14 -9.13
N GLY A 54 3.98 -0.67 -10.19
CA GLY A 54 2.79 -1.33 -10.72
C GLY A 54 1.80 -0.42 -11.45
N ASN A 55 1.03 -1.05 -12.32
CA ASN A 55 0.10 -0.37 -13.23
C ASN A 55 -1.02 0.42 -12.51
N LEU A 56 -1.44 -0.02 -11.32
CA LEU A 56 -2.50 0.69 -10.57
C LEU A 56 -2.01 2.06 -10.06
N THR A 57 -0.75 2.14 -9.61
CA THR A 57 -0.14 3.38 -9.16
C THR A 57 0.07 4.32 -10.35
N GLU A 58 0.54 3.80 -11.47
CA GLU A 58 0.71 4.56 -12.69
C GLU A 58 -0.62 5.11 -13.21
N LYS A 59 -1.65 4.27 -13.33
CA LYS A 59 -3.00 4.70 -13.73
C LYS A 59 -3.51 5.82 -12.82
N LYS A 60 -3.25 5.73 -11.51
CA LYS A 60 -3.63 6.78 -10.57
C LYS A 60 -2.86 8.07 -10.82
N ALA A 61 -1.56 8.01 -11.08
CA ALA A 61 -0.75 9.18 -11.44
C ALA A 61 -1.26 9.84 -12.73
N ARG A 62 -1.50 9.06 -13.79
CA ARG A 62 -2.06 9.56 -15.07
C ARG A 62 -3.44 10.21 -14.86
N SER A 63 -4.33 9.57 -14.11
CA SER A 63 -5.67 10.14 -13.82
C SER A 63 -5.61 11.40 -12.96
N SER A 64 -4.49 11.66 -12.30
CA SER A 64 -4.20 12.90 -11.56
C SER A 64 -3.49 13.97 -12.42
N GLY A 65 -3.36 13.72 -13.74
CA GLY A 65 -2.83 14.67 -14.72
C GLY A 65 -1.34 14.55 -15.02
N PHE A 66 -0.58 13.64 -14.38
CA PHE A 66 0.83 13.42 -14.71
C PHE A 66 0.96 12.78 -16.09
N GLN A 67 1.75 13.42 -16.98
CA GLN A 67 1.89 13.02 -18.36
C GLN A 67 3.10 12.08 -18.60
N ASN A 68 4.19 12.29 -17.86
CA ASN A 68 5.42 11.53 -18.00
C ASN A 68 5.54 10.48 -16.89
N THR A 69 4.81 9.38 -17.02
CA THR A 69 4.79 8.29 -16.04
C THR A 69 5.40 7.04 -16.60
N ILE A 70 6.16 6.33 -15.78
CA ILE A 70 6.73 5.02 -16.08
C ILE A 70 6.51 4.09 -14.89
N ALA A 71 6.05 2.87 -15.15
CA ALA A 71 5.82 1.87 -14.11
C ALA A 71 6.85 0.73 -14.21
N ALA A 72 7.40 0.35 -13.06
CA ALA A 72 8.08 -0.93 -12.93
C ALA A 72 7.04 -2.01 -12.60
N GLU A 73 7.07 -3.11 -13.33
CA GLU A 73 6.27 -4.29 -13.02
C GLU A 73 6.83 -4.99 -11.79
N GLY A 74 5.93 -5.53 -10.95
CA GLY A 74 6.30 -6.32 -9.79
C GLY A 74 6.46 -5.52 -8.51
N ASN A 75 7.67 -5.15 -8.14
CA ASN A 75 7.97 -4.65 -6.80
C ASN A 75 8.92 -3.44 -6.77
N VAL A 76 9.28 -3.00 -5.54
CA VAL A 76 10.16 -1.84 -5.31
C VAL A 76 11.58 -2.08 -5.85
N SER A 77 12.07 -3.33 -5.87
CA SER A 77 13.40 -3.64 -6.41
C SER A 77 13.45 -3.40 -7.92
N ASN A 78 12.42 -3.82 -8.65
CA ASN A 78 12.30 -3.52 -10.07
C ASN A 78 12.22 -2.01 -10.35
N LEU A 79 11.54 -1.26 -9.45
CA LEU A 79 11.51 0.19 -9.57
C LEU A 79 12.89 0.83 -9.33
N LYS A 80 13.67 0.31 -8.36
CA LYS A 80 15.04 0.76 -8.15
C LYS A 80 15.86 0.56 -9.44
N GLU A 81 15.84 -0.63 -10.02
CA GLU A 81 16.56 -0.92 -11.27
C GLU A 81 16.15 0.01 -12.41
N LEU A 82 14.85 0.25 -12.57
CA LEU A 82 14.32 1.18 -13.57
C LEU A 82 14.87 2.60 -13.37
N ILE A 83 14.93 3.08 -12.13
CA ILE A 83 15.51 4.40 -11.81
C ILE A 83 16.99 4.43 -12.15
N LEU A 84 17.76 3.41 -11.77
CA LEU A 84 19.20 3.33 -12.08
C LEU A 84 19.48 3.38 -13.57
N GLN A 85 18.60 2.80 -14.40
CA GLN A 85 18.75 2.76 -15.86
C GLN A 85 18.30 4.05 -16.55
N THR A 86 17.38 4.81 -15.98
CA THR A 86 16.65 5.86 -16.70
C THR A 86 16.72 7.24 -16.07
N TYR A 87 17.39 7.38 -14.92
CA TYR A 87 17.58 8.64 -14.23
C TYR A 87 19.03 8.83 -13.79
N GLU A 88 19.64 9.94 -14.17
CA GLU A 88 21.07 10.18 -13.87
C GLU A 88 21.26 10.74 -12.46
N THR A 89 22.32 10.31 -11.76
CA THR A 89 22.66 10.77 -10.40
C THR A 89 22.97 12.27 -10.31
N LYS A 90 23.48 12.85 -11.41
CA LYS A 90 23.76 14.28 -11.50
C LYS A 90 22.55 15.15 -11.78
N SER A 91 21.39 14.55 -12.04
CA SER A 91 20.14 15.25 -12.24
C SER A 91 19.62 15.87 -10.92
N LYS A 92 18.54 16.67 -11.02
CA LYS A 92 17.86 17.18 -9.83
C LYS A 92 17.46 16.04 -8.90
N LYS A 93 17.26 16.36 -7.61
CA LYS A 93 16.84 15.37 -6.60
C LYS A 93 15.56 14.63 -7.01
N LEU A 94 15.38 13.43 -6.48
CA LEU A 94 14.15 12.67 -6.54
C LEU A 94 13.29 12.95 -5.29
N LEU A 95 11.99 13.07 -5.48
CA LEU A 95 11.01 13.14 -4.41
C LEU A 95 10.35 11.79 -4.23
N TYR A 96 10.57 11.12 -3.10
CA TYR A 96 9.88 9.87 -2.78
C TYR A 96 8.68 10.14 -1.88
N VAL A 97 7.47 10.07 -2.45
CA VAL A 97 6.22 10.23 -1.70
C VAL A 97 5.70 8.87 -1.28
N SER A 98 5.56 8.64 0.02
CA SER A 98 5.27 7.32 0.56
C SER A 98 4.33 7.35 1.76
N GLY A 99 3.86 6.16 2.15
CA GLY A 99 3.24 5.95 3.45
C GLY A 99 4.28 5.98 4.58
N GLU A 100 3.78 6.10 5.81
CA GLU A 100 4.59 6.06 7.04
C GLU A 100 5.37 4.74 7.13
N ILE A 101 4.69 3.61 6.90
CA ILE A 101 5.29 2.28 6.88
C ILE A 101 5.58 1.90 5.42
N ILE A 102 6.82 1.52 5.16
CA ILE A 102 7.30 1.03 3.86
C ILE A 102 7.87 -0.37 4.02
N SER A 103 7.81 -1.17 2.98
CA SER A 103 8.35 -2.54 2.98
C SER A 103 9.84 -2.61 2.66
N VAL A 104 10.37 -1.57 2.03
CA VAL A 104 11.75 -1.46 1.57
C VAL A 104 12.19 0.00 1.69
N ASP A 105 13.38 0.23 2.25
CA ASP A 105 13.98 1.56 2.37
C ASP A 105 14.60 2.01 1.04
N LEU A 106 13.74 2.26 0.05
CA LEU A 106 14.15 2.63 -1.31
C LEU A 106 14.97 3.92 -1.35
N ASP A 107 14.62 4.90 -0.52
CA ASP A 107 15.34 6.16 -0.38
C ASP A 107 16.79 5.92 0.06
N GLN A 108 16.99 5.10 1.11
CA GLN A 108 18.33 4.75 1.59
C GLN A 108 19.14 3.98 0.53
N GLN A 109 18.48 3.08 -0.20
CA GLN A 109 19.14 2.34 -1.27
C GLN A 109 19.59 3.26 -2.41
N LEU A 110 18.74 4.19 -2.84
CA LEU A 110 19.07 5.16 -3.89
C LEU A 110 20.13 6.18 -3.44
N MET A 111 20.13 6.59 -2.17
CA MET A 111 21.21 7.43 -1.60
C MET A 111 22.57 6.74 -1.68
N LYS A 112 22.64 5.43 -1.39
CA LYS A 112 23.88 4.64 -1.52
C LYS A 112 24.39 4.56 -2.96
N GLU A 113 23.49 4.66 -3.93
CA GLU A 113 23.84 4.70 -5.37
C GLU A 113 24.19 6.14 -5.84
N GLY A 114 24.23 7.12 -4.92
CA GLY A 114 24.63 8.49 -5.22
C GLY A 114 23.50 9.43 -5.64
N TYR A 115 22.23 9.02 -5.51
CA TYR A 115 21.09 9.88 -5.84
C TYR A 115 20.77 10.87 -4.71
N GLY A 116 20.54 12.14 -5.06
CA GLY A 116 19.87 13.08 -4.17
C GLY A 116 18.39 12.70 -4.07
N ILE A 117 17.88 12.39 -2.88
CA ILE A 117 16.49 12.01 -2.68
C ILE A 117 15.95 12.56 -1.37
N LYS A 118 14.69 13.01 -1.38
CA LYS A 118 13.94 13.38 -0.17
C LYS A 118 12.69 12.52 -0.09
N ARG A 119 12.50 11.83 1.05
CA ARG A 119 11.27 11.11 1.33
C ARG A 119 10.28 12.04 2.05
N VAL A 120 9.02 11.99 1.61
CA VAL A 120 7.89 12.68 2.24
C VAL A 120 6.81 11.66 2.54
N ILE A 121 6.38 11.63 3.80
CA ILE A 121 5.29 10.78 4.27
C ILE A 121 4.00 11.59 4.16
N ASN A 122 3.07 11.13 3.32
CA ASN A 122 1.81 11.84 3.09
C ASN A 122 0.55 11.05 3.45
N TYR A 123 0.71 9.78 3.84
CA TYR A 123 -0.38 8.98 4.36
C TYR A 123 0.10 7.94 5.38
N ARG A 124 -0.82 7.46 6.18
CA ARG A 124 -0.61 6.30 7.06
C ARG A 124 -1.78 5.32 6.98
N VAL A 125 -1.49 4.09 7.31
CA VAL A 125 -2.48 3.03 7.49
C VAL A 125 -2.90 3.00 8.95
N LYS A 126 -4.20 3.13 9.21
CA LYS A 126 -4.77 2.97 10.53
C LYS A 126 -5.59 1.69 10.58
N HIS A 127 -5.26 0.84 11.52
CA HIS A 127 -6.01 -0.39 11.75
C HIS A 127 -7.30 -0.09 12.51
N ASN A 128 -8.44 -0.54 11.98
CA ASN A 128 -9.71 -0.42 12.67
C ASN A 128 -9.75 -1.41 13.83
N GLN A 129 -9.90 -0.89 15.02
CA GLN A 129 -10.01 -1.70 16.24
C GLN A 129 -11.45 -1.76 16.78
N LYS A 130 -12.31 -0.84 16.34
CA LYS A 130 -13.69 -0.75 16.81
C LYS A 130 -14.64 -1.20 15.70
N PHE A 131 -15.40 -2.23 15.98
CA PHE A 131 -16.47 -2.72 15.13
C PHE A 131 -17.78 -2.63 15.89
N ASN A 132 -18.87 -2.45 15.15
CA ASN A 132 -20.20 -2.44 15.74
C ASN A 132 -20.49 -3.83 16.34
N GLU A 133 -20.98 -3.87 17.58
CA GLU A 133 -21.29 -5.13 18.27
C GLU A 133 -22.30 -6.01 17.52
N SER A 134 -23.27 -5.37 16.85
CA SER A 134 -24.24 -6.10 16.03
C SER A 134 -23.56 -6.80 14.86
N PHE A 135 -22.60 -6.14 14.20
CA PHE A 135 -21.79 -6.74 13.12
C PHE A 135 -20.96 -7.92 13.63
N VAL A 136 -20.29 -7.75 14.78
CA VAL A 136 -19.48 -8.82 15.38
C VAL A 136 -20.34 -10.03 15.74
N LYS A 137 -21.53 -9.79 16.29
CA LYS A 137 -22.50 -10.83 16.62
C LYS A 137 -23.04 -11.54 15.39
N ASP A 138 -23.38 -10.78 14.35
CA ASP A 138 -23.87 -11.33 13.07
C ASP A 138 -22.80 -12.17 12.40
N LEU A 139 -21.55 -11.70 12.33
CA LEU A 139 -20.44 -12.46 11.79
C LEU A 139 -20.23 -13.79 12.52
N LYS A 140 -20.41 -13.80 13.84
CA LYS A 140 -20.30 -15.00 14.67
C LYS A 140 -21.36 -16.06 14.34
N LEU A 141 -22.57 -15.60 14.03
CA LEU A 141 -23.69 -16.47 13.67
C LEU A 141 -23.65 -16.91 12.21
N ASN A 142 -23.10 -16.09 11.33
CA ASN A 142 -23.11 -16.25 9.88
C ASN A 142 -21.67 -16.21 9.33
N MET A 143 -20.88 -17.23 9.68
CA MET A 143 -19.49 -17.32 9.22
C MET A 143 -19.43 -17.48 7.70
N PRO A 144 -18.53 -16.74 7.02
CA PRO A 144 -18.41 -16.81 5.57
C PRO A 144 -17.76 -18.13 5.13
N ASP A 145 -18.13 -18.63 3.93
CA ASP A 145 -17.48 -19.78 3.30
C ASP A 145 -16.03 -19.49 2.91
N MET A 146 -15.73 -18.21 2.59
CA MET A 146 -14.41 -17.78 2.15
C MET A 146 -14.12 -16.34 2.58
N VAL A 147 -12.88 -16.11 3.01
CA VAL A 147 -12.31 -14.77 3.26
C VAL A 147 -11.26 -14.50 2.22
N TYR A 148 -11.29 -13.29 1.63
CA TYR A 148 -10.30 -12.83 0.68
C TYR A 148 -9.50 -11.66 1.26
N ILE A 149 -8.15 -11.79 1.32
CA ILE A 149 -7.27 -10.79 1.90
C ILE A 149 -6.19 -10.35 0.91
N TYR A 150 -6.20 -9.05 0.57
CA TYR A 150 -5.41 -8.48 -0.51
C TYR A 150 -4.04 -7.94 -0.10
N SER A 151 -3.73 -7.82 1.18
CA SER A 151 -2.48 -7.21 1.63
C SER A 151 -2.03 -7.68 3.00
N GLN A 152 -0.72 -7.56 3.27
CA GLN A 152 -0.16 -7.87 4.59
C GLN A 152 -0.75 -6.99 5.70
N ASN A 153 -1.02 -5.71 5.42
CA ASN A 153 -1.66 -4.81 6.39
C ASN A 153 -3.08 -5.25 6.72
N SER A 154 -3.86 -5.67 5.71
CA SER A 154 -5.20 -6.22 5.92
C SER A 154 -5.14 -7.55 6.69
N ALA A 155 -4.15 -8.40 6.42
CA ALA A 155 -3.94 -9.64 7.16
C ALA A 155 -3.62 -9.36 8.62
N GLN A 156 -2.74 -8.40 8.91
CA GLN A 156 -2.42 -8.02 10.28
C GLN A 156 -3.64 -7.47 11.02
N SER A 157 -4.43 -6.62 10.36
CA SER A 157 -5.67 -6.09 10.95
C SER A 157 -6.70 -7.19 11.21
N PHE A 158 -6.82 -8.14 10.28
CA PHE A 158 -7.71 -9.28 10.43
C PHE A 158 -7.31 -10.17 11.60
N LEU A 159 -6.03 -10.49 11.73
CA LEU A 159 -5.50 -11.26 12.85
C LEU A 159 -5.79 -10.56 14.19
N SER A 160 -5.55 -9.25 14.25
CA SER A 160 -5.86 -8.45 15.45
C SER A 160 -7.36 -8.45 15.75
N PHE A 161 -8.22 -8.32 14.73
CA PHE A 161 -9.67 -8.42 14.89
C PHE A 161 -10.09 -9.78 15.45
N VAL A 162 -9.57 -10.86 14.89
CA VAL A 162 -9.87 -12.23 15.32
C VAL A 162 -9.45 -12.45 16.79
N LYS A 163 -8.24 -12.01 17.17
CA LYS A 163 -7.71 -12.13 18.54
C LYS A 163 -8.51 -11.30 19.55
N ASN A 164 -8.80 -10.04 19.20
CA ASN A 164 -9.56 -9.13 20.09
C ASN A 164 -10.97 -9.64 20.41
N HIS A 165 -11.57 -10.40 19.51
CA HIS A 165 -12.90 -10.97 19.69
C HIS A 165 -12.89 -12.46 20.06
N GLN A 166 -11.72 -13.08 20.24
CA GLN A 166 -11.55 -14.50 20.57
C GLN A 166 -12.24 -15.42 19.53
N PHE A 167 -12.00 -15.14 18.24
CA PHE A 167 -12.63 -15.84 17.11
C PHE A 167 -11.73 -16.88 16.45
N GLU A 168 -10.58 -17.22 17.01
CA GLU A 168 -9.56 -18.08 16.38
C GLU A 168 -10.12 -19.43 15.93
N CYS A 169 -11.03 -19.99 16.72
CA CYS A 169 -11.60 -21.31 16.44
C CYS A 169 -12.79 -21.29 15.46
N LEU A 170 -13.35 -20.12 15.14
CA LEU A 170 -14.56 -20.05 14.30
C LEU A 170 -14.27 -20.25 12.81
N TRP A 171 -13.02 -20.09 12.39
CA TRP A 171 -12.62 -20.09 10.97
C TRP A 171 -12.33 -21.47 10.40
N MET A 172 -12.40 -22.55 11.19
CA MET A 172 -12.06 -23.92 10.77
C MET A 172 -12.85 -24.44 9.56
N ASN A 173 -14.03 -23.90 9.30
CA ASN A 173 -14.85 -24.24 8.15
C ASN A 173 -14.76 -23.21 7.01
N THR A 174 -14.04 -22.12 7.22
CA THR A 174 -13.86 -21.02 6.25
C THR A 174 -12.59 -21.23 5.45
N LYS A 175 -12.65 -20.95 4.16
CA LYS A 175 -11.49 -20.94 3.25
C LYS A 175 -10.82 -19.56 3.29
N LEU A 176 -9.49 -19.52 3.24
CA LEU A 176 -8.73 -18.30 3.09
C LEU A 176 -8.15 -18.22 1.68
N SER A 177 -8.32 -17.07 1.02
CA SER A 177 -7.63 -16.73 -0.22
C SER A 177 -6.83 -15.46 -0.04
N CYS A 178 -5.55 -15.49 -0.40
CA CYS A 178 -4.63 -14.36 -0.27
C CYS A 178 -3.93 -14.06 -1.59
N ILE A 179 -3.53 -12.81 -1.77
CA ILE A 179 -2.82 -12.39 -2.99
C ILE A 179 -1.40 -12.99 -3.10
N GLY A 180 -0.87 -13.58 -2.03
CA GLY A 180 0.44 -14.22 -2.02
C GLY A 180 0.86 -14.71 -0.64
N GLU A 181 1.92 -15.53 -0.62
CA GLU A 181 2.41 -16.26 0.55
C GLU A 181 2.76 -15.36 1.74
N LYS A 182 3.38 -14.19 1.49
CA LYS A 182 3.69 -13.21 2.56
C LYS A 182 2.45 -12.68 3.27
N THR A 183 1.29 -12.72 2.62
CA THR A 183 0.02 -12.31 3.22
C THR A 183 -0.59 -13.46 4.01
N SER A 184 -0.61 -14.69 3.45
CA SER A 184 -1.19 -15.85 4.12
C SER A 184 -0.38 -16.29 5.34
N SER A 185 0.95 -16.19 5.31
CA SER A 185 1.82 -16.57 6.42
C SER A 185 1.52 -15.79 7.71
N ARG A 186 1.00 -14.56 7.60
CA ARG A 186 0.56 -13.76 8.76
C ARG A 186 -0.70 -14.30 9.44
N LEU A 187 -1.41 -15.22 8.79
CA LEU A 187 -2.69 -15.76 9.24
C LEU A 187 -2.60 -17.24 9.61
N ASN A 188 -1.38 -17.79 9.67
CA ASN A 188 -1.15 -19.20 10.02
C ASN A 188 -1.53 -19.55 11.47
N GLU A 189 -1.67 -18.55 12.34
CA GLU A 189 -2.15 -18.75 13.71
C GLU A 189 -3.66 -19.08 13.77
N ILE A 190 -4.39 -18.79 12.70
CA ILE A 190 -5.82 -19.11 12.58
C ILE A 190 -5.98 -20.45 11.86
N LYS A 191 -6.82 -21.32 12.40
CA LYS A 191 -7.13 -22.60 11.76
C LYS A 191 -8.13 -22.39 10.63
N TRP A 192 -7.70 -22.59 9.39
CA TRP A 192 -8.53 -22.49 8.20
C TRP A 192 -8.89 -23.87 7.65
N LYS A 193 -10.04 -23.96 6.99
CA LYS A 193 -10.42 -25.18 6.23
C LYS A 193 -9.44 -25.46 5.10
N LYS A 194 -9.01 -24.40 4.39
CA LYS A 194 -8.03 -24.45 3.30
C LYS A 194 -7.49 -23.04 3.03
N ILE A 195 -6.21 -22.94 2.65
CA ILE A 195 -5.56 -21.71 2.21
C ILE A 195 -5.20 -21.87 0.72
N PHE A 196 -5.47 -20.79 -0.09
CA PHE A 196 -5.19 -20.71 -1.52
C PHE A 196 -4.19 -19.60 -1.82
#